data_f88060f2014aa42a3455d9799c8be13e
#
_entry.id   f88060f2014aa42a3455d9799c8be13e
#
_cell.length_a   1.000
_cell.length_b   1.000
_cell.length_c   1.000
_cell.angle_alpha   90.00
_cell.angle_beta   90.00
_cell.angle_gamma   90.00
#
_symmetry.space_group_name_H-M   'P 1'
#
loop_
_entity.id
_entity.type
_entity.pdbx_description
1 polymer ?
#
loop_
_entity_poly.entity_id
_entity_poly.type
_entity_poly.pdbx_seq_one_letter_code
_entity_poly.pdbx_strand_id
1 'polypeptide(L)'
;MIKFILLFLISLLSFSHAGEKNIIDAISENQRLLKLSEFINTSELSDNLLEYENLTLFAPLDDAFAALSAKTYYGYLKQENRDKLQNLVNFHFVEGIYTSENIDDVIVTKSFNNLDLEIKKINGILYVNGAEVVEADIKFSNGVIHLINRVLIPK
;
A
#
# COMPACT_ATOMS: atom_id res chain seq x y z
N MET A 1 -47.74 33.22 -34.65
CA MET A 1 -46.80 33.25 -33.59
C MET A 1 -46.44 31.79 -33.25
N ILE A 2 -45.30 31.32 -33.74
CA ILE A 2 -44.81 29.97 -33.47
C ILE A 2 -43.86 30.10 -32.28
N LYS A 3 -44.25 29.54 -31.10
CA LYS A 3 -43.37 29.44 -29.94
C LYS A 3 -42.44 28.27 -30.16
N PHE A 4 -41.19 28.55 -30.42
CA PHE A 4 -40.10 27.54 -30.33
C PHE A 4 -39.89 27.17 -28.87
N ILE A 5 -40.33 25.99 -28.48
CA ILE A 5 -39.93 25.37 -27.22
C ILE A 5 -38.54 24.75 -27.45
N LEU A 6 -37.51 25.44 -26.96
CA LEU A 6 -36.16 24.94 -26.94
C LEU A 6 -36.09 23.86 -25.84
N LEU A 7 -36.19 22.60 -26.26
CA LEU A 7 -35.97 21.48 -25.36
C LEU A 7 -34.48 21.44 -25.05
N PHE A 8 -34.09 21.95 -23.87
CA PHE A 8 -32.73 21.79 -23.33
C PHE A 8 -32.63 20.34 -22.89
N LEU A 9 -32.05 19.50 -23.76
CA LEU A 9 -31.64 18.14 -23.40
C LEU A 9 -30.45 18.27 -22.48
N ILE A 10 -30.69 18.32 -21.17
CA ILE A 10 -29.64 18.15 -20.18
C ILE A 10 -29.24 16.68 -20.27
N SER A 11 -28.19 16.42 -21.05
CA SER A 11 -27.46 15.17 -20.98
C SER A 11 -26.89 15.06 -19.56
N LEU A 12 -27.60 14.33 -18.71
CA LEU A 12 -27.05 13.79 -17.48
C LEU A 12 -25.93 12.84 -17.89
N LEU A 13 -24.71 13.40 -18.02
CA LEU A 13 -23.50 12.62 -17.91
C LEU A 13 -23.53 12.03 -16.50
N SER A 14 -24.02 10.81 -16.41
CA SER A 14 -23.77 9.95 -15.27
C SER A 14 -22.26 9.78 -15.21
N PHE A 15 -21.58 10.63 -14.44
CA PHE A 15 -20.27 10.31 -13.93
C PHE A 15 -20.47 9.05 -13.06
N SER A 16 -20.30 7.90 -13.68
CA SER A 16 -20.04 6.68 -12.96
C SER A 16 -18.77 6.95 -12.16
N HIS A 17 -18.94 7.32 -10.88
CA HIS A 17 -17.92 7.11 -9.88
C HIS A 17 -17.80 5.58 -9.78
N ALA A 18 -17.04 4.98 -10.69
CA ALA A 18 -16.33 3.76 -10.38
C ALA A 18 -15.48 4.15 -9.18
N GLY A 19 -15.90 3.76 -7.96
CA GLY A 19 -15.24 4.15 -6.74
C GLY A 19 -13.76 3.86 -6.89
N GLU A 20 -12.92 4.87 -6.69
CA GLU A 20 -11.47 4.67 -6.71
C GLU A 20 -11.16 3.52 -5.78
N LYS A 21 -10.41 2.53 -6.29
CA LYS A 21 -10.03 1.34 -5.53
C LYS A 21 -9.26 1.75 -4.29
N ASN A 22 -9.57 1.16 -3.17
CA ASN A 22 -8.75 1.30 -1.96
C ASN A 22 -7.47 0.46 -2.07
N ILE A 23 -6.55 0.66 -1.13
CA ILE A 23 -5.25 -0.04 -1.12
C ILE A 23 -5.44 -1.57 -1.06
N ILE A 24 -6.39 -2.07 -0.28
CA ILE A 24 -6.59 -3.53 -0.11
C ILE A 24 -7.10 -4.16 -1.41
N ASP A 25 -8.07 -3.53 -2.08
CA ASP A 25 -8.55 -3.99 -3.38
C ASP A 25 -7.42 -4.00 -4.42
N ALA A 26 -6.63 -2.92 -4.44
CA ALA A 26 -5.50 -2.80 -5.36
C ALA A 26 -4.43 -3.88 -5.16
N ILE A 27 -4.11 -4.23 -3.91
CA ILE A 27 -3.18 -5.31 -3.57
C ILE A 27 -3.74 -6.65 -4.05
N SER A 28 -5.02 -6.94 -3.75
CA SER A 28 -5.64 -8.22 -4.06
C SER A 28 -5.74 -8.52 -5.55
N GLU A 29 -5.83 -7.48 -6.38
CA GLU A 29 -5.92 -7.58 -7.84
C GLU A 29 -4.56 -7.50 -8.55
N ASN A 30 -3.49 -7.17 -7.83
CA ASN A 30 -2.16 -6.99 -8.43
C ASN A 30 -1.38 -8.31 -8.49
N GLN A 31 -1.13 -8.80 -9.72
CA GLN A 31 -0.40 -10.05 -9.95
C GLN A 31 1.06 -10.04 -9.45
N ARG A 32 1.60 -8.89 -9.11
CA ARG A 32 2.96 -8.74 -8.56
C ARG A 32 2.99 -8.72 -7.02
N LEU A 33 1.82 -8.74 -6.35
CA LEU A 33 1.66 -8.61 -4.91
C LEU A 33 0.89 -9.78 -4.28
N LEU A 34 0.90 -10.95 -4.92
CA LEU A 34 0.14 -12.12 -4.47
C LEU A 34 0.57 -12.59 -3.08
N LYS A 35 1.87 -12.58 -2.80
CA LYS A 35 2.39 -12.97 -1.48
C LYS A 35 2.05 -11.97 -0.39
N LEU A 36 2.10 -10.67 -0.70
CA LEU A 36 1.66 -9.64 0.24
C LEU A 36 0.16 -9.76 0.51
N SER A 37 -0.65 -9.98 -0.52
CA SER A 37 -2.09 -10.23 -0.38
C SER A 37 -2.37 -11.43 0.53
N GLU A 38 -1.65 -12.53 0.35
CA GLU A 38 -1.76 -13.71 1.22
C GLU A 38 -1.41 -13.39 2.68
N PHE A 39 -0.35 -12.61 2.92
CA PHE A 39 0.06 -12.20 4.26
C PHE A 39 -0.97 -11.30 4.93
N ILE A 40 -1.51 -10.32 4.22
CA ILE A 40 -2.55 -9.41 4.74
C ILE A 40 -3.81 -10.20 5.09
N ASN A 41 -4.28 -11.08 4.21
CA ASN A 41 -5.47 -11.89 4.44
C ASN A 41 -5.28 -12.85 5.62
N THR A 42 -4.14 -13.53 5.69
CA THR A 42 -3.83 -14.47 6.79
C THR A 42 -3.65 -13.75 8.13
N SER A 43 -3.19 -12.50 8.11
CA SER A 43 -3.06 -11.67 9.33
C SER A 43 -4.40 -11.18 9.87
N GLU A 44 -5.47 -11.22 9.07
CA GLU A 44 -6.80 -10.68 9.41
C GLU A 44 -6.81 -9.16 9.66
N LEU A 45 -5.89 -8.42 9.04
CA LEU A 45 -5.78 -6.97 9.19
C LEU A 45 -6.55 -6.18 8.14
N SER A 46 -7.12 -6.81 7.12
CA SER A 46 -7.74 -6.13 5.98
C SER A 46 -8.77 -5.08 6.40
N ASP A 47 -9.70 -5.45 7.29
CA ASP A 47 -10.76 -4.55 7.74
C ASP A 47 -10.19 -3.37 8.55
N ASN A 48 -9.23 -3.64 9.44
CA ASN A 48 -8.60 -2.59 10.23
C ASN A 48 -7.85 -1.58 9.33
N LEU A 49 -7.19 -2.04 8.28
CA LEU A 49 -6.48 -1.17 7.33
C LEU A 49 -7.43 -0.29 6.52
N LEU A 50 -8.66 -0.72 6.28
CA LEU A 50 -9.68 0.06 5.58
C LEU A 50 -10.29 1.20 6.42
N GLU A 51 -10.10 1.20 7.74
CA GLU A 51 -10.56 2.28 8.62
C GLU A 51 -9.73 3.56 8.47
N TYR A 52 -8.53 3.47 7.88
CA TYR A 52 -7.66 4.62 7.67
C TYR A 52 -7.94 5.31 6.34
N GLU A 53 -7.99 6.64 6.37
CA GLU A 53 -8.21 7.46 5.16
C GLU A 53 -6.92 7.86 4.45
N ASN A 54 -5.79 7.89 5.19
CA ASN A 54 -4.50 8.32 4.67
C ASN A 54 -3.42 7.32 5.06
N LEU A 55 -3.08 6.44 4.14
CA LEU A 55 -2.08 5.40 4.33
C LEU A 55 -0.93 5.54 3.34
N THR A 56 0.26 5.21 3.79
CA THR A 56 1.38 4.86 2.91
C THR A 56 1.75 3.40 3.14
N LEU A 57 1.76 2.62 2.08
CA LEU A 57 2.18 1.23 2.09
C LEU A 57 3.49 1.07 1.32
N PHE A 58 4.47 0.49 1.95
CA PHE A 58 5.66 -0.02 1.29
C PHE A 58 5.43 -1.50 0.97
N ALA A 59 5.00 -1.77 -0.27
CA ALA A 59 4.53 -3.09 -0.70
C ALA A 59 5.67 -3.90 -1.31
N PRO A 60 6.15 -4.96 -0.63
CA PRO A 60 7.15 -5.84 -1.21
C PRO A 60 6.56 -6.63 -2.38
N LEU A 61 7.26 -6.57 -3.52
CA LEU A 61 6.97 -7.40 -4.68
C LEU A 61 7.10 -8.89 -4.35
N ASP A 62 6.45 -9.76 -5.10
CA ASP A 62 6.55 -11.21 -4.92
C ASP A 62 8.02 -11.69 -4.91
N ASP A 63 8.85 -11.11 -5.77
CA ASP A 63 10.28 -11.41 -5.82
C ASP A 63 11.05 -10.98 -4.55
N ALA A 64 10.54 -9.98 -3.83
CA ALA A 64 11.13 -9.54 -2.57
C ALA A 64 11.09 -10.63 -1.48
N PHE A 65 10.12 -11.52 -1.55
CA PHE A 65 9.99 -12.64 -0.62
C PHE A 65 11.00 -13.77 -0.88
N ALA A 66 11.71 -13.74 -2.01
CA ALA A 66 12.73 -14.75 -2.32
C ALA A 66 13.91 -14.75 -1.32
N ALA A 67 14.13 -13.63 -0.62
CA ALA A 67 15.14 -13.56 0.45
C ALA A 67 14.71 -14.30 1.74
N LEU A 68 13.43 -14.62 1.89
CA LEU A 68 12.93 -15.45 2.98
C LEU A 68 13.09 -16.92 2.62
N SER A 69 13.59 -17.74 3.57
CA SER A 69 13.55 -19.19 3.39
C SER A 69 12.10 -19.68 3.32
N ALA A 70 11.85 -20.78 2.63
CA ALA A 70 10.53 -21.39 2.60
C ALA A 70 9.99 -21.67 4.02
N LYS A 71 10.86 -22.13 4.93
CA LYS A 71 10.52 -22.35 6.34
C LYS A 71 10.03 -21.07 7.01
N THR A 72 10.68 -19.94 6.76
CA THR A 72 10.31 -18.65 7.33
C THR A 72 9.00 -18.15 6.72
N TYR A 73 8.86 -18.20 5.40
CA TYR A 73 7.65 -17.79 4.68
C TYR A 73 6.41 -18.55 5.18
N TYR A 74 6.45 -19.89 5.11
CA TYR A 74 5.32 -20.71 5.59
C TYR A 74 5.17 -20.69 7.11
N GLY A 75 6.24 -20.36 7.85
CA GLY A 75 6.18 -20.14 9.29
C GLY A 75 5.29 -18.97 9.67
N TYR A 76 5.35 -17.86 8.91
CA TYR A 76 4.45 -16.70 9.12
C TYR A 76 2.98 -17.05 8.88
N LEU A 77 2.68 -17.94 7.94
CA LEU A 77 1.30 -18.32 7.58
C LEU A 77 0.63 -19.26 8.58
N LYS A 78 1.37 -19.78 9.57
CA LYS A 78 0.79 -20.63 10.60
C LYS A 78 -0.06 -19.84 11.58
N GLN A 79 -1.20 -20.38 11.96
CA GLN A 79 -2.11 -19.72 12.90
C GLN A 79 -1.45 -19.35 14.23
N GLU A 80 -0.56 -20.20 14.75
CA GLU A 80 0.22 -19.97 15.98
C GLU A 80 1.16 -18.77 15.89
N ASN A 81 1.49 -18.31 14.70
CA ASN A 81 2.37 -17.16 14.44
C ASN A 81 1.63 -15.92 13.94
N ARG A 82 0.31 -15.85 14.07
CA ARG A 82 -0.50 -14.72 13.59
C ARG A 82 0.00 -13.38 14.13
N ASP A 83 0.33 -13.29 15.41
CA ASP A 83 0.85 -12.05 16.01
C ASP A 83 2.18 -11.60 15.36
N LYS A 84 3.05 -12.55 15.00
CA LYS A 84 4.29 -12.26 14.28
C LYS A 84 4.02 -11.78 12.86
N LEU A 85 3.03 -12.37 12.20
CA LEU A 85 2.60 -11.96 10.88
C LEU A 85 1.98 -10.57 10.92
N GLN A 86 1.10 -10.30 11.88
CA GLN A 86 0.53 -8.96 12.08
C GLN A 86 1.61 -7.91 12.33
N ASN A 87 2.60 -8.22 13.15
CA ASN A 87 3.74 -7.33 13.39
C ASN A 87 4.53 -7.05 12.11
N LEU A 88 4.76 -8.07 11.28
CA LEU A 88 5.42 -7.92 9.99
C LEU A 88 4.59 -7.06 9.02
N VAL A 89 3.30 -7.35 8.86
CA VAL A 89 2.40 -6.58 7.97
C VAL A 89 2.32 -5.13 8.42
N ASN A 90 2.09 -4.86 9.70
CA ASN A 90 2.01 -3.52 10.27
C ASN A 90 3.30 -2.71 10.09
N PHE A 91 4.45 -3.37 9.99
CA PHE A 91 5.73 -2.70 9.74
C PHE A 91 5.85 -2.12 8.33
N HIS A 92 5.00 -2.51 7.40
CA HIS A 92 4.97 -1.99 6.03
C HIS A 92 4.00 -0.83 5.84
N PHE A 93 3.17 -0.52 6.84
CA PHE A 93 2.19 0.57 6.80
C PHE A 93 2.59 1.74 7.67
N VAL A 94 2.34 2.94 7.16
CA VAL A 94 2.54 4.22 7.84
C VAL A 94 1.27 5.04 7.72
N GLU A 95 0.84 5.70 8.80
CA GLU A 95 -0.23 6.68 8.74
C GLU A 95 0.28 7.99 8.11
N GLY A 96 -0.51 8.54 7.21
CA GLY A 96 -0.13 9.72 6.41
C GLY A 96 0.23 9.38 4.97
N ILE A 97 0.35 10.40 4.16
CA ILE A 97 0.69 10.30 2.74
C ILE A 97 2.13 10.77 2.53
N TYR A 98 3.01 9.84 2.25
CA TYR A 98 4.42 10.09 1.96
C TYR A 98 4.69 9.80 0.48
N THR A 99 4.81 10.85 -0.32
CA THR A 99 5.13 10.74 -1.75
C THR A 99 6.60 11.08 -2.00
N SER A 100 7.11 10.70 -3.17
CA SER A 100 8.48 11.03 -3.56
C SER A 100 8.73 12.54 -3.65
N GLU A 101 7.68 13.34 -3.87
CA GLU A 101 7.77 14.80 -3.96
C GLU A 101 7.93 15.45 -2.58
N ASN A 102 7.35 14.88 -1.52
CA ASN A 102 7.45 15.46 -0.18
C ASN A 102 8.56 14.85 0.70
N ILE A 103 9.44 14.06 0.08
CA ILE A 103 10.65 13.52 0.71
C ILE A 103 11.86 14.08 -0.01
N ASP A 104 12.56 15.04 0.60
CA ASP A 104 13.72 15.70 -0.02
C ASP A 104 15.03 14.99 0.27
N ASP A 105 15.24 14.52 1.49
CA ASP A 105 16.49 13.87 1.94
C ASP A 105 16.19 12.63 2.78
N VAL A 106 16.08 12.79 4.09
CA VAL A 106 15.82 11.71 5.04
C VAL A 106 14.68 12.10 5.97
N ILE A 107 13.73 11.20 6.12
CA ILE A 107 12.72 11.29 7.17
C ILE A 107 12.67 9.99 7.98
N VAL A 108 12.31 10.10 9.25
CA VAL A 108 12.02 8.97 10.11
C VAL A 108 10.57 9.07 10.56
N THR A 109 9.80 8.04 10.34
CA THR A 109 8.39 7.97 10.74
C THR A 109 8.10 6.68 11.47
N LYS A 110 6.93 6.59 12.10
CA LYS A 110 6.48 5.39 12.80
C LYS A 110 5.60 4.54 11.90
N SER A 111 5.91 3.26 11.83
CA SER A 111 5.02 2.25 11.26
C SER A 111 3.86 1.94 12.20
N PHE A 112 2.88 1.19 11.72
CA PHE A 112 1.70 0.80 12.52
C PHE A 112 2.03 -0.03 13.75
N ASN A 113 3.13 -0.75 13.77
CA ASN A 113 3.64 -1.43 14.96
C ASN A 113 4.55 -0.55 15.83
N ASN A 114 4.53 0.78 15.62
CA ASN A 114 5.27 1.79 16.38
C ASN A 114 6.80 1.65 16.32
N LEU A 115 7.32 1.02 15.28
CA LEU A 115 8.76 0.97 14.99
C LEU A 115 9.16 2.05 13.99
N ASP A 116 10.42 2.48 14.07
CA ASP A 116 10.94 3.50 13.16
C ASP A 116 11.15 2.94 11.75
N LEU A 117 10.71 3.72 10.77
CA LEU A 117 11.05 3.56 9.36
C LEU A 117 11.82 4.78 8.89
N GLU A 118 13.02 4.54 8.41
CA GLU A 118 13.83 5.55 7.74
C GLU A 118 13.51 5.54 6.24
N ILE A 119 13.04 6.66 5.73
CA ILE A 119 12.80 6.85 4.30
C ILE A 119 13.79 7.90 3.81
N LYS A 120 14.58 7.57 2.80
CA LYS A 120 15.57 8.49 2.24
C LYS A 120 15.59 8.47 0.73
N LYS A 121 15.98 9.61 0.17
CA LYS A 121 16.13 9.80 -1.26
C LYS A 121 17.60 9.96 -1.60
N ILE A 122 18.10 9.09 -2.47
CA ILE A 122 19.48 9.12 -2.94
C ILE A 122 19.44 9.12 -4.45
N ASN A 123 19.98 10.18 -5.08
CA ASN A 123 20.00 10.34 -6.54
C ASN A 123 18.60 10.15 -7.17
N GLY A 124 17.56 10.67 -6.52
CA GLY A 124 16.17 10.59 -6.99
C GLY A 124 15.46 9.28 -6.72
N ILE A 125 16.13 8.28 -6.16
CA ILE A 125 15.55 6.97 -5.80
C ILE A 125 15.23 6.95 -4.31
N LEU A 126 14.02 6.50 -3.97
CA LEU A 126 13.62 6.29 -2.59
C LEU A 126 14.09 4.93 -2.06
N TYR A 127 14.47 4.93 -0.81
CA TYR A 127 14.80 3.74 -0.02
C TYR A 127 14.05 3.79 1.30
N VAL A 128 13.51 2.66 1.74
CA VAL A 128 12.89 2.51 3.06
C VAL A 128 13.62 1.41 3.82
N ASN A 129 14.23 1.74 4.96
CA ASN A 129 15.10 0.84 5.72
C ASN A 129 16.09 0.05 4.82
N GLY A 130 16.64 0.71 3.80
CA GLY A 130 17.56 0.14 2.83
C GLY A 130 16.92 -0.70 1.72
N ALA A 131 15.61 -0.91 1.71
CA ALA A 131 14.91 -1.49 0.58
C ALA A 131 14.69 -0.42 -0.50
N GLU A 132 15.01 -0.73 -1.75
CA GLU A 132 14.79 0.19 -2.87
C GLU A 132 13.32 0.23 -3.24
N VAL A 133 12.79 1.44 -3.43
CA VAL A 133 11.50 1.68 -4.03
C VAL A 133 11.64 1.60 -5.55
N VAL A 134 11.11 0.54 -6.15
CA VAL A 134 11.23 0.29 -7.60
C VAL A 134 10.14 0.97 -8.42
N GLU A 135 9.01 1.26 -7.80
CA GLU A 135 7.91 2.03 -8.37
C GLU A 135 7.25 2.84 -7.26
N ALA A 136 7.25 4.16 -7.37
CA ALA A 136 6.76 5.07 -6.35
C ALA A 136 5.42 5.70 -6.72
N ASP A 137 4.72 6.24 -5.70
CA ASP A 137 3.60 7.17 -5.86
C ASP A 137 2.37 6.59 -6.58
N ILE A 138 2.08 5.32 -6.38
CA ILE A 138 0.84 4.72 -6.90
C ILE A 138 -0.31 5.11 -5.97
N LYS A 139 -1.16 6.04 -6.43
CA LYS A 139 -2.24 6.63 -5.63
C LYS A 139 -3.52 5.79 -5.68
N PHE A 140 -4.18 5.67 -4.54
CA PHE A 140 -5.48 5.04 -4.37
C PHE A 140 -6.40 5.92 -3.51
N SER A 141 -7.66 5.55 -3.35
CA SER A 141 -8.66 6.35 -2.63
C SER A 141 -8.28 6.64 -1.18
N ASN A 142 -7.64 5.70 -0.49
CA ASN A 142 -7.25 5.83 0.92
C ASN A 142 -5.73 5.84 1.15
N GLY A 143 -4.92 6.07 0.12
CA GLY A 143 -3.49 6.17 0.34
C GLY A 143 -2.62 6.08 -0.91
N VAL A 144 -1.34 5.82 -0.66
CA VAL A 144 -0.31 5.65 -1.67
C VAL A 144 0.47 4.35 -1.44
N ILE A 145 0.83 3.69 -2.52
CA ILE A 145 1.66 2.48 -2.51
C ILE A 145 3.01 2.78 -3.17
N HIS A 146 4.08 2.36 -2.52
CA HIS A 146 5.43 2.27 -3.07
C HIS A 146 5.84 0.81 -3.15
N LEU A 147 6.16 0.32 -4.35
CA LEU A 147 6.63 -1.06 -4.53
C LEU A 147 8.12 -1.15 -4.16
N ILE A 148 8.46 -2.09 -3.31
CA ILE A 148 9.82 -2.27 -2.80
C ILE A 148 10.38 -3.66 -3.14
N ASN A 149 11.72 -3.74 -3.23
CA ASN A 149 12.43 -4.95 -3.64
C ASN A 149 12.83 -5.88 -2.49
N ARG A 150 12.47 -5.54 -1.25
CA ARG A 150 12.72 -6.38 -0.07
C ARG A 150 11.57 -6.31 0.91
N VAL A 151 11.30 -7.41 1.62
CA VAL A 151 10.41 -7.44 2.78
C VAL A 151 11.08 -6.70 3.95
N LEU A 152 10.36 -5.78 4.59
CA LEU A 152 10.83 -5.10 5.80
C LEU A 152 10.65 -6.02 7.00
N ILE A 153 11.74 -6.32 7.67
CA ILE A 153 11.72 -7.22 8.84
C ILE A 153 11.84 -6.38 10.11
N PRO A 154 10.84 -6.40 11.00
CA PRO A 154 10.94 -5.76 12.31
C PRO A 154 12.10 -6.33 13.13
N LYS A 155 12.87 -5.45 13.78
CA LYS A 155 14.00 -5.85 14.66
C LYS A 155 13.62 -5.64 16.11
#